data_f3ea362fe88471a7dbd77e73cc80b248
#
_entry.id   f3ea362fe88471a7dbd77e73cc80b248
#
_cell.length_a   1.000
_cell.length_b   1.000
_cell.length_c   1.000
_cell.angle_alpha   90.00
_cell.angle_beta   90.00
_cell.angle_gamma   90.00
#
_symmetry.space_group_name_H-M   'P 1'
#
loop_
_entity.id
_entity.type
_entity.pdbx_description
1 polymer ?
#
loop_
_entity_poly.entity_id
_entity_poly.type
_entity_poly.pdbx_seq_one_letter_code
_entity_poly.pdbx_strand_id
1 'polypeptide(L)'
;MRDESTKQAAQEYLAARLTEEEQAYEAKLNGETAVARAPLVWKRVKEAIFGQCSEWNAVTQEETLTCKETSIGDLRIWCAAKSKQMTVHYDSKKLLVTIKNAGRLEHEKDVILRIEGYRTGSDGEERDARLMRNELPVNIDMLLLAELRVLTGMKRQRGE
;
A
#
# COMPACT_ATOMS: atom_id res chain seq x y z
N MET A 1 17.56 6.54 -51.27
CA MET A 1 17.45 7.39 -50.09
C MET A 1 16.03 7.48 -49.54
N ARG A 2 15.01 7.71 -50.37
CA ARG A 2 13.63 7.77 -49.89
C ARG A 2 13.16 6.45 -49.30
N ASP A 3 13.53 5.31 -49.87
CA ASP A 3 13.09 4.00 -49.39
C ASP A 3 13.68 3.60 -48.05
N GLU A 4 14.93 3.98 -47.76
CA GLU A 4 15.57 3.73 -46.47
C GLU A 4 14.95 4.55 -45.35
N SER A 5 14.62 5.82 -45.62
CA SER A 5 13.99 6.69 -44.60
C SER A 5 12.58 6.21 -44.29
N THR A 6 11.81 5.79 -45.26
CA THR A 6 10.47 5.26 -45.09
C THR A 6 10.52 3.92 -44.32
N LYS A 7 11.46 3.07 -44.71
CA LYS A 7 11.66 1.77 -44.05
C LYS A 7 12.06 1.95 -42.60
N GLN A 8 12.96 2.87 -42.29
CA GLN A 8 13.37 3.17 -40.93
C GLN A 8 12.21 3.71 -40.08
N ALA A 9 11.44 4.67 -40.63
CA ALA A 9 10.27 5.21 -39.94
C ALA A 9 9.23 4.13 -39.66
N ALA A 10 8.98 3.22 -40.62
CA ALA A 10 8.08 2.11 -40.44
C ALA A 10 8.58 1.12 -39.37
N GLN A 11 9.87 0.88 -39.30
CA GLN A 11 10.48 0.03 -38.28
C GLN A 11 10.37 0.65 -36.89
N GLU A 12 10.60 1.95 -36.78
CA GLU A 12 10.41 2.68 -35.52
C GLU A 12 8.96 2.65 -35.04
N TYR A 13 8.01 2.85 -35.95
CA TYR A 13 6.58 2.75 -35.66
C TYR A 13 6.22 1.35 -35.14
N LEU A 14 6.69 0.31 -35.82
CA LEU A 14 6.44 -1.07 -35.44
C LEU A 14 7.02 -1.39 -34.06
N ALA A 15 8.25 -0.95 -33.79
CA ALA A 15 8.89 -1.13 -32.49
C ALA A 15 8.14 -0.42 -31.36
N ALA A 16 7.68 0.82 -31.60
CA ALA A 16 6.86 1.57 -30.65
C ALA A 16 5.53 0.86 -30.35
N ARG A 17 4.88 0.34 -31.38
CA ARG A 17 3.63 -0.42 -31.26
C ARG A 17 3.82 -1.69 -30.44
N LEU A 18 4.88 -2.44 -30.69
CA LEU A 18 5.20 -3.65 -29.92
C LEU A 18 5.48 -3.31 -28.45
N THR A 19 6.18 -2.21 -28.17
CA THR A 19 6.41 -1.74 -26.82
C THR A 19 5.10 -1.38 -26.10
N GLU A 20 4.18 -0.71 -26.77
CA GLU A 20 2.85 -0.40 -26.23
C GLU A 20 2.05 -1.66 -25.93
N GLU A 21 2.09 -2.65 -26.82
CA GLU A 21 1.41 -3.93 -26.62
C GLU A 21 1.99 -4.70 -25.45
N GLU A 22 3.33 -4.72 -25.31
CA GLU A 22 4.01 -5.33 -24.16
C GLU A 22 3.64 -4.64 -22.86
N GLN A 23 3.62 -3.31 -22.84
CA GLN A 23 3.22 -2.55 -21.66
C GLN A 23 1.76 -2.79 -21.29
N ALA A 24 0.87 -2.86 -22.26
CA ALA A 24 -0.54 -3.17 -22.02
C ALA A 24 -0.72 -4.58 -21.45
N TYR A 25 0.03 -5.55 -21.95
CA TYR A 25 0.03 -6.92 -21.44
C TYR A 25 0.55 -7.00 -20.02
N GLU A 26 1.65 -6.32 -19.72
CA GLU A 26 2.20 -6.21 -18.36
C GLU A 26 1.21 -5.57 -17.40
N ALA A 27 0.56 -4.48 -17.80
CA ALA A 27 -0.46 -3.81 -16.98
C ALA A 27 -1.63 -4.74 -16.68
N LYS A 28 -2.06 -5.54 -17.66
CA LYS A 28 -3.12 -6.54 -17.47
C LYS A 28 -2.72 -7.60 -16.47
N LEU A 29 -1.52 -8.16 -16.60
CA LEU A 29 -1.01 -9.18 -15.68
C LEU A 29 -0.84 -8.61 -14.26
N ASN A 30 -0.34 -7.38 -14.14
CA ASN A 30 -0.22 -6.71 -12.85
C ASN A 30 -1.59 -6.49 -12.20
N GLY A 31 -2.58 -6.11 -12.98
CA GLY A 31 -3.96 -5.96 -12.50
C GLY A 31 -4.55 -7.28 -12.00
N GLU A 32 -4.39 -8.34 -12.76
CA GLU A 32 -4.85 -9.69 -12.36
C GLU A 32 -4.13 -10.18 -11.10
N THR A 33 -2.83 -9.94 -10.99
CA THR A 33 -2.04 -10.29 -9.81
C THR A 33 -2.51 -9.49 -8.59
N ALA A 34 -2.75 -8.19 -8.74
CA ALA A 34 -3.25 -7.36 -7.65
C ALA A 34 -4.58 -7.88 -7.11
N VAL A 35 -5.52 -8.24 -7.96
CA VAL A 35 -6.81 -8.82 -7.57
C VAL A 35 -6.61 -10.14 -6.83
N ALA A 36 -5.80 -11.03 -7.39
CA ALA A 36 -5.59 -12.37 -6.82
C ALA A 36 -4.84 -12.31 -5.47
N ARG A 37 -3.92 -11.39 -5.31
CA ARG A 37 -3.06 -11.28 -4.13
C ARG A 37 -3.56 -10.28 -3.07
N ALA A 38 -4.55 -9.46 -3.39
CA ALA A 38 -5.06 -8.44 -2.48
C ALA A 38 -5.48 -9.00 -1.11
N PRO A 39 -6.17 -10.15 -1.01
CA PRO A 39 -6.51 -10.71 0.31
C PRO A 39 -5.28 -11.03 1.16
N LEU A 40 -4.20 -11.49 0.54
CA LEU A 40 -2.95 -11.77 1.23
C LEU A 40 -2.25 -10.49 1.68
N VAL A 41 -2.26 -9.46 0.85
CA VAL A 41 -1.73 -8.13 1.21
C VAL A 41 -2.49 -7.59 2.42
N TRP A 42 -3.82 -7.65 2.39
CA TRP A 42 -4.66 -7.22 3.52
C TRP A 42 -4.37 -8.01 4.79
N LYS A 43 -4.20 -9.32 4.67
CA LYS A 43 -3.83 -10.18 5.81
C LYS A 43 -2.51 -9.73 6.44
N ARG A 44 -1.50 -9.40 5.61
CA ARG A 44 -0.21 -8.89 6.09
C ARG A 44 -0.35 -7.56 6.83
N VAL A 45 -1.21 -6.67 6.33
CA VAL A 45 -1.51 -5.40 7.00
C VAL A 45 -2.13 -5.65 8.36
N LYS A 46 -3.12 -6.53 8.45
CA LYS A 46 -3.77 -6.89 9.72
C LYS A 46 -2.78 -7.47 10.72
N GLU A 47 -1.96 -8.41 10.28
CA GLU A 47 -0.94 -9.04 11.14
C GLU A 47 0.06 -8.01 11.67
N ALA A 48 0.49 -7.07 10.81
CA ALA A 48 1.40 -6.01 11.21
C ALA A 48 0.78 -5.10 12.27
N ILE A 49 -0.48 -4.71 12.09
CA ILE A 49 -1.18 -3.83 13.03
C ILE A 49 -1.38 -4.54 14.39
N PHE A 50 -1.91 -5.76 14.37
CA PHE A 50 -2.11 -6.52 15.61
C PHE A 50 -0.79 -6.78 16.34
N GLY A 51 0.26 -7.12 15.59
CA GLY A 51 1.58 -7.36 16.15
C GLY A 51 2.18 -6.11 16.81
N GLN A 52 2.09 -4.97 16.14
CA GLN A 52 2.61 -3.71 16.69
C GLN A 52 1.82 -3.23 17.91
N CYS A 53 0.49 -3.35 17.90
CA CYS A 53 -0.33 -3.01 19.06
C CYS A 53 -0.01 -3.90 20.25
N SER A 54 0.14 -5.20 20.01
CA SER A 54 0.51 -6.16 21.04
C SER A 54 1.88 -5.86 21.65
N GLU A 55 2.87 -5.58 20.82
CA GLU A 55 4.21 -5.21 21.27
C GLU A 55 4.21 -3.90 22.04
N TRP A 56 3.47 -2.90 21.54
CA TRP A 56 3.32 -1.62 22.22
C TRP A 56 2.78 -1.81 23.64
N ASN A 57 1.70 -2.57 23.77
CA ASN A 57 1.07 -2.84 25.06
C ASN A 57 1.98 -3.65 26.00
N ALA A 58 2.76 -4.59 25.46
CA ALA A 58 3.70 -5.37 26.24
C ALA A 58 4.82 -4.50 26.84
N VAL A 59 5.35 -3.56 26.06
CA VAL A 59 6.41 -2.65 26.51
C VAL A 59 5.88 -1.65 27.51
N THR A 60 4.70 -1.08 27.28
CA THR A 60 4.09 -0.10 28.21
C THR A 60 3.49 -0.75 29.45
N GLN A 61 3.30 -2.07 29.43
CA GLN A 61 2.65 -2.84 30.51
C GLN A 61 1.23 -2.34 30.80
N GLU A 62 0.61 -1.72 29.82
CA GLU A 62 -0.75 -1.19 29.87
C GLU A 62 -1.48 -1.52 28.57
N GLU A 63 -2.80 -1.65 28.63
CA GLU A 63 -3.60 -1.77 27.42
C GLU A 63 -3.80 -0.38 26.79
N THR A 64 -2.71 0.21 26.30
CA THR A 64 -2.69 1.55 25.69
C THR A 64 -3.46 1.58 24.38
N LEU A 65 -3.29 0.55 23.55
CA LEU A 65 -3.90 0.43 22.24
C LEU A 65 -4.82 -0.79 22.19
N THR A 66 -6.04 -0.59 21.74
CA THR A 66 -6.99 -1.68 21.49
C THR A 66 -7.23 -1.78 20.00
N CYS A 67 -6.92 -2.93 19.41
CA CYS A 67 -7.12 -3.18 17.98
C CYS A 67 -8.24 -4.21 17.80
N LYS A 68 -9.24 -3.85 16.99
CA LYS A 68 -10.38 -4.72 16.68
C LYS A 68 -10.73 -4.69 15.22
N GLU A 69 -11.12 -5.83 14.69
CA GLU A 69 -11.73 -5.94 13.37
C GLU A 69 -13.24 -5.71 13.56
N THR A 70 -13.74 -4.56 13.08
CA THR A 70 -15.12 -4.14 13.30
C THR A 70 -16.08 -4.70 12.25
N SER A 71 -15.58 -4.93 11.04
CA SER A 71 -16.29 -5.61 9.96
C SER A 71 -15.26 -6.16 8.97
N ILE A 72 -15.72 -6.91 7.96
CA ILE A 72 -14.82 -7.40 6.91
C ILE A 72 -14.16 -6.20 6.22
N GLY A 73 -12.84 -6.14 6.26
CA GLY A 73 -12.08 -5.05 5.66
C GLY A 73 -11.92 -3.82 6.52
N ASP A 74 -12.37 -3.83 7.79
CA ASP A 74 -12.26 -2.68 8.68
C ASP A 74 -11.57 -3.03 9.99
N LEU A 75 -10.50 -2.27 10.29
CA LEU A 75 -9.82 -2.33 11.58
C LEU A 75 -9.96 -1.00 12.30
N ARG A 76 -10.10 -1.08 13.61
CA ARG A 76 -10.16 0.09 14.48
C ARG A 76 -9.11 -0.04 15.56
N ILE A 77 -8.26 0.95 15.69
CA ILE A 77 -7.23 1.05 16.72
C ILE A 77 -7.61 2.23 17.62
N TRP A 78 -7.89 1.93 18.88
CA TRP A 78 -8.28 2.92 19.88
C TRP A 78 -7.11 3.20 20.82
N CYS A 79 -6.79 4.49 20.98
CA CYS A 79 -5.82 4.94 21.99
C CYS A 79 -6.57 5.55 23.18
N ALA A 80 -6.64 4.81 24.27
CA ALA A 80 -7.40 5.22 25.47
C ALA A 80 -6.86 6.49 26.10
N ALA A 81 -5.53 6.63 26.17
CA ALA A 81 -4.88 7.78 26.80
C ALA A 81 -5.19 9.10 26.08
N LYS A 82 -5.42 9.08 24.78
CA LYS A 82 -5.71 10.26 23.96
C LYS A 82 -7.18 10.38 23.58
N SER A 83 -7.99 9.37 23.87
CA SER A 83 -9.38 9.28 23.41
C SER A 83 -9.51 9.51 21.91
N LYS A 84 -8.62 8.90 21.14
CA LYS A 84 -8.54 9.02 19.68
C LYS A 84 -8.44 7.65 19.04
N GLN A 85 -8.91 7.56 17.80
CA GLN A 85 -8.86 6.32 17.05
C GLN A 85 -8.20 6.49 15.69
N MET A 86 -7.68 5.39 15.21
CA MET A 86 -7.24 5.20 13.84
C MET A 86 -8.08 4.09 13.21
N THR A 87 -8.52 4.29 11.99
CA THR A 87 -9.23 3.25 11.24
C THR A 87 -8.44 2.89 9.99
N VAL A 88 -8.42 1.61 9.66
CA VAL A 88 -7.79 1.10 8.46
C VAL A 88 -8.84 0.34 7.67
N HIS A 89 -9.13 0.82 6.47
CA HIS A 89 -10.18 0.26 5.61
C HIS A 89 -9.58 -0.31 4.34
N TYR A 90 -9.94 -1.56 4.04
CA TYR A 90 -9.59 -2.24 2.80
C TYR A 90 -10.80 -2.28 1.87
N ASP A 91 -10.66 -1.66 0.70
CA ASP A 91 -11.66 -1.70 -0.37
C ASP A 91 -11.22 -2.73 -1.42
N SER A 92 -11.87 -3.89 -1.40
CA SER A 92 -11.53 -5.00 -2.30
C SER A 92 -11.84 -4.72 -3.77
N LYS A 93 -12.76 -3.80 -4.04
CA LYS A 93 -13.14 -3.44 -5.41
C LYS A 93 -12.16 -2.46 -6.04
N LYS A 94 -11.75 -1.46 -5.26
CA LYS A 94 -10.82 -0.42 -5.71
C LYS A 94 -9.36 -0.79 -5.46
N LEU A 95 -9.09 -1.88 -4.72
CA LEU A 95 -7.75 -2.32 -4.34
C LEU A 95 -6.99 -1.22 -3.58
N LEU A 96 -7.67 -0.61 -2.62
CA LEU A 96 -7.13 0.47 -1.79
C LEU A 96 -7.18 0.10 -0.32
N VAL A 97 -6.17 0.55 0.42
CA VAL A 97 -6.16 0.55 1.88
C VAL A 97 -6.08 2.01 2.32
N THR A 98 -7.08 2.46 3.08
CA THR A 98 -7.17 3.84 3.54
C THR A 98 -7.00 3.89 5.04
N ILE A 99 -6.10 4.76 5.51
CA ILE A 99 -5.83 4.96 6.93
C ILE A 99 -6.30 6.35 7.31
N LYS A 100 -7.26 6.40 8.24
CA LYS A 100 -7.75 7.63 8.85
C LYS A 100 -7.29 7.67 10.29
N ASN A 101 -6.60 8.72 10.68
CA ASN A 101 -5.98 8.83 12.00
C ASN A 101 -6.42 10.13 12.66
N ALA A 102 -7.19 10.00 13.77
CA ALA A 102 -7.68 11.15 14.52
C ALA A 102 -6.57 11.93 15.21
N GLY A 103 -5.36 11.37 15.31
CA GLY A 103 -4.19 12.07 15.83
C GLY A 103 -3.62 13.13 14.88
N ARG A 104 -4.00 13.09 13.59
CA ARG A 104 -3.56 14.09 12.62
C ARG A 104 -4.26 15.41 12.82
N LEU A 105 -3.59 16.47 12.36
CA LEU A 105 -4.19 17.81 12.29
C LEU A 105 -5.23 17.84 11.17
N GLU A 106 -6.22 18.73 11.28
CA GLU A 106 -7.34 18.82 10.32
C GLU A 106 -6.90 19.01 8.87
N HIS A 107 -5.80 19.70 8.63
CA HIS A 107 -5.29 19.94 7.28
C HIS A 107 -4.47 18.78 6.70
N GLU A 108 -4.14 17.78 7.52
CA GLU A 108 -3.40 16.60 7.06
C GLU A 108 -4.36 15.61 6.43
N LYS A 109 -3.96 15.06 5.27
CA LYS A 109 -4.80 14.13 4.50
C LYS A 109 -4.68 12.72 5.03
N ASP A 110 -5.72 11.92 4.81
CA ASP A 110 -5.70 10.49 5.03
C ASP A 110 -4.60 9.82 4.18
N VAL A 111 -4.10 8.70 4.67
CA VAL A 111 -3.15 7.87 3.90
C VAL A 111 -3.94 6.92 3.02
N ILE A 112 -3.67 6.95 1.73
CA ILE A 112 -4.29 6.06 0.75
C ILE A 112 -3.19 5.23 0.12
N LEU A 113 -3.31 3.90 0.25
CA LEU A 113 -2.35 2.95 -0.30
C LEU A 113 -3.03 2.13 -1.38
N ARG A 114 -2.38 2.02 -2.53
CA ARG A 114 -2.87 1.21 -3.66
C ARG A 114 -2.19 -0.15 -3.65
N ILE A 115 -2.97 -1.20 -3.88
CA ILE A 115 -2.44 -2.55 -4.08
C ILE A 115 -2.07 -2.68 -5.55
N GLU A 116 -0.83 -2.98 -5.83
CA GLU A 116 -0.30 -3.10 -7.18
C GLU A 116 0.42 -4.44 -7.34
N GLY A 117 0.12 -5.12 -8.45
CA GLY A 117 0.88 -6.28 -8.87
C GLY A 117 2.18 -5.86 -9.55
N TYR A 118 3.21 -6.67 -9.37
CA TYR A 118 4.51 -6.41 -9.97
C TYR A 118 5.26 -7.72 -10.23
N ARG A 119 6.22 -7.64 -11.13
CA ARG A 119 7.11 -8.76 -11.44
C ARG A 119 8.21 -8.85 -10.40
N THR A 120 8.41 -10.03 -9.80
CA THR A 120 9.39 -10.23 -8.72
C THR A 120 10.74 -10.76 -9.20
N GLY A 121 10.79 -11.40 -10.35
CA GLY A 121 12.01 -12.03 -10.85
C GLY A 121 12.43 -11.57 -12.24
N SER A 122 13.69 -11.78 -12.59
CA SER A 122 14.22 -11.50 -13.92
C SER A 122 13.66 -12.44 -15.00
N ASP A 123 13.17 -13.61 -14.61
CA ASP A 123 12.63 -14.63 -15.52
C ASP A 123 11.18 -14.38 -15.95
N GLY A 124 10.54 -13.37 -15.39
CA GLY A 124 9.30 -12.84 -15.89
C GLY A 124 8.01 -13.54 -15.56
N GLU A 125 8.05 -14.69 -14.87
CA GLU A 125 6.85 -15.46 -14.57
C GLU A 125 6.34 -15.27 -13.15
N GLU A 126 7.21 -14.98 -12.19
CA GLU A 126 6.82 -14.76 -10.81
C GLU A 126 6.31 -13.33 -10.60
N ARG A 127 5.14 -13.23 -9.98
CA ARG A 127 4.49 -11.97 -9.67
C ARG A 127 3.99 -11.97 -8.24
N ASP A 128 4.00 -10.81 -7.62
CA ASP A 128 3.44 -10.57 -6.30
C ASP A 128 2.72 -9.24 -6.30
N ALA A 129 2.11 -8.89 -5.18
CA ALA A 129 1.47 -7.61 -5.00
C ALA A 129 2.04 -6.89 -3.80
N ARG A 130 2.02 -5.57 -3.86
CA ARG A 130 2.57 -4.69 -2.83
C ARG A 130 1.71 -3.45 -2.65
N LEU A 131 1.91 -2.78 -1.53
CA LEU A 131 1.28 -1.49 -1.28
C LEU A 131 2.15 -0.36 -1.84
N MET A 132 1.49 0.57 -2.50
CA MET A 132 2.11 1.75 -3.09
C MET A 132 1.48 3.01 -2.49
N ARG A 133 2.32 3.97 -2.17
CA ARG A 133 1.90 5.32 -1.81
C ARG A 133 2.47 6.27 -2.84
N ASN A 134 1.60 6.94 -3.59
CA ASN A 134 1.98 7.67 -4.78
C ASN A 134 2.67 6.68 -5.74
N GLU A 135 3.86 6.91 -6.20
CA GLU A 135 4.56 6.04 -7.15
C GLU A 135 5.64 5.18 -6.47
N LEU A 136 5.63 5.06 -5.13
CA LEU A 136 6.67 4.36 -4.38
C LEU A 136 6.12 3.20 -3.57
N PRO A 137 6.85 2.06 -3.52
CA PRO A 137 6.51 0.96 -2.63
C PRO A 137 6.59 1.39 -1.17
N VAL A 138 5.70 0.84 -0.34
CA VAL A 138 5.59 1.16 1.07
C VAL A 138 6.08 0.01 1.93
N ASN A 139 6.92 0.31 2.91
CA ASN A 139 7.19 -0.61 4.01
C ASN A 139 6.06 -0.44 5.02
N ILE A 140 5.15 -1.41 5.08
CA ILE A 140 3.95 -1.32 5.91
C ILE A 140 4.26 -1.22 7.40
N ASP A 141 5.28 -1.93 7.88
CA ASP A 141 5.64 -1.90 9.29
C ASP A 141 6.11 -0.51 9.72
N MET A 142 6.94 0.13 8.91
CA MET A 142 7.42 1.48 9.18
C MET A 142 6.30 2.51 9.08
N LEU A 143 5.44 2.38 8.09
CA LEU A 143 4.31 3.30 7.91
C LEU A 143 3.34 3.20 9.08
N LEU A 144 2.98 1.99 9.50
CA LEU A 144 2.07 1.78 10.62
C LEU A 144 2.68 2.27 11.94
N LEU A 145 3.97 2.08 12.14
CA LEU A 145 4.65 2.61 13.33
C LEU A 145 4.56 4.13 13.37
N ALA A 146 4.80 4.80 12.26
CA ALA A 146 4.65 6.25 12.16
C ALA A 146 3.22 6.69 12.48
N GLU A 147 2.22 5.96 12.00
CA GLU A 147 0.81 6.24 12.27
C GLU A 147 0.45 6.02 13.75
N LEU A 148 0.99 5.00 14.39
CA LEU A 148 0.78 4.78 15.83
C LEU A 148 1.41 5.89 16.67
N ARG A 149 2.55 6.43 16.26
CA ARG A 149 3.15 7.59 16.91
C ARG A 149 2.25 8.81 16.82
N VAL A 150 1.66 9.06 15.66
CA VAL A 150 0.69 10.15 15.47
C VAL A 150 -0.53 9.95 16.37
N LEU A 151 -1.09 8.75 16.39
CA LEU A 151 -2.27 8.41 17.21
C LEU A 151 -2.01 8.61 18.70
N THR A 152 -0.83 8.23 19.17
CA THR A 152 -0.46 8.32 20.58
C THR A 152 0.08 9.70 20.97
N GLY A 153 0.12 10.64 20.03
CA GLY A 153 0.54 12.02 20.28
C GLY A 153 2.06 12.20 20.39
N MET A 154 2.84 11.22 19.93
CA MET A 154 4.29 11.36 19.93
C MET A 154 4.74 12.31 18.83
N LYS A 155 5.79 13.09 19.11
CA LYS A 155 6.37 13.98 18.11
C LYS A 155 7.04 13.16 17.02
N ARG A 156 6.90 13.64 15.76
CA ARG A 156 7.64 13.05 14.65
C ARG A 156 9.14 13.18 14.91
N GLN A 157 9.87 12.12 14.60
CA GLN A 157 11.33 12.20 14.62
C GLN A 157 11.80 13.02 13.44
N ARG A 158 12.94 13.72 13.61
CA ARG A 158 13.57 14.49 12.55
C ARG A 158 13.88 13.55 11.37
N GLY A 159 13.34 13.86 10.18
CA GLY A 159 13.55 13.05 8.99
C GLY A 159 12.40 12.10 8.64
N GLU A 160 11.33 12.09 9.42
CA GLU A 160 10.10 11.35 9.10
C GLU A 160 9.15 12.15 8.22
#